data_98a4647a41a21cab419471fe614c8bb7
#
_entry.id   98a4647a41a21cab419471fe614c8bb7
#
_cell.length_a   1.000
_cell.length_b   1.000
_cell.length_c   1.000
_cell.angle_alpha   90.00
_cell.angle_beta   90.00
_cell.angle_gamma   90.00
#
_symmetry.space_group_name_H-M   'P 1'
#
loop_
_entity.id
_entity.type
_entity.pdbx_description
1 polymer ?
#
loop_
_entity_poly.entity_id
_entity_poly.type
_entity_poly.pdbx_seq_one_letter_code
_entity_poly.pdbx_strand_id
1 'polypeptide(L)'
;TVLAMDMVPRISRAQKMDALSSMANIAGYRAVIEAGNNFGRFFTGQVTAAGKVPPAKVLVVGAGVAGLAAIGTSTSLGAITYAFDVRPEVAEQVESMGAEFVYLDFEGEQQDGSGSGGYAKPSSPEFREAQLAKFRELAPEVDIVITTALIPNKEAPELWTEDMVKAMKPGSVIVDLAAERGGNCKMTVADDKIVTENGVTIVGYTDFPSRMATQSSTLYATNVRHLLTDLTPEKDGQIVHDMEDDVIRGATVAHGGEVTFPPPPPKVQAIAAQAPKEKPKELTPEEKRQQEVEAFRKQTRNQVTMLGAGVALMALLGLVAPASFMQHFIVFVLACFVGFQVIWNVNHALHTPLMAVTNAISGIIVLGAVLQIGSGNWLVVVLAAISVLIATINIVGGFLVTRRMLAMFQKS
;
A
#
# COMPACT_ATOMS: atom_id res chain seq x y z
N THR A 1 15.07 -34.87 -9.97
CA THR A 1 14.83 -33.79 -9.00
C THR A 1 13.51 -33.14 -9.32
N VAL A 2 12.68 -32.89 -8.30
CA VAL A 2 11.39 -32.18 -8.39
C VAL A 2 11.40 -31.02 -7.40
N LEU A 3 11.09 -29.82 -7.89
CA LEU A 3 10.91 -28.64 -7.10
C LEU A 3 9.44 -28.17 -7.18
N ALA A 4 8.90 -27.72 -6.05
CA ALA A 4 7.55 -27.21 -5.93
C ALA A 4 7.58 -25.72 -5.57
N MET A 5 6.95 -24.87 -6.38
CA MET A 5 6.96 -23.41 -6.19
C MET A 5 6.22 -22.96 -4.92
N ASP A 6 5.23 -23.72 -4.49
CA ASP A 6 4.45 -23.50 -3.26
C ASP A 6 5.22 -23.90 -1.99
N MET A 7 6.34 -24.62 -2.13
CA MET A 7 7.21 -25.02 -1.04
C MET A 7 8.41 -24.08 -0.84
N VAL A 8 8.54 -23.03 -1.66
CA VAL A 8 9.57 -21.99 -1.46
C VAL A 8 9.44 -21.40 -0.06
N PRO A 9 10.50 -21.40 0.77
CA PRO A 9 10.41 -20.96 2.16
C PRO A 9 10.18 -19.44 2.25
N ARG A 10 9.41 -19.00 3.24
CA ARG A 10 9.12 -17.59 3.48
C ARG A 10 10.23 -16.88 4.22
N ILE A 11 11.37 -16.72 3.56
CA ILE A 11 12.54 -15.97 4.02
C ILE A 11 12.81 -14.79 3.08
N SER A 12 13.49 -13.74 3.56
CA SER A 12 13.69 -12.48 2.83
C SER A 12 14.30 -12.70 1.45
N ARG A 13 15.27 -13.58 1.31
CA ARG A 13 15.91 -13.90 0.03
C ARG A 13 14.98 -14.56 -0.97
N ALA A 14 14.02 -15.35 -0.51
CA ALA A 14 13.09 -16.11 -1.33
C ALA A 14 11.82 -15.33 -1.71
N GLN A 15 11.60 -14.14 -1.16
CA GLN A 15 10.40 -13.34 -1.38
C GLN A 15 10.09 -13.12 -2.88
N LYS A 16 11.12 -12.92 -3.71
CA LYS A 16 10.98 -12.77 -5.17
C LYS A 16 10.43 -14.03 -5.88
N MET A 17 10.47 -15.18 -5.22
CA MET A 17 10.04 -16.49 -5.73
C MET A 17 8.72 -16.95 -5.10
N ASP A 18 8.14 -16.19 -4.16
CA ASP A 18 6.90 -16.54 -3.45
C ASP A 18 5.68 -16.42 -4.37
N ALA A 19 5.37 -17.54 -5.05
CA ALA A 19 4.23 -17.65 -5.94
C ALA A 19 2.89 -17.57 -5.19
N LEU A 20 2.83 -18.05 -3.94
CA LEU A 20 1.62 -17.98 -3.13
C LEU A 20 1.25 -16.53 -2.82
N SER A 21 2.22 -15.70 -2.44
CA SER A 21 2.00 -14.26 -2.23
C SER A 21 1.64 -13.54 -3.52
N SER A 22 2.27 -13.89 -4.66
CA SER A 22 1.92 -13.31 -5.95
C SER A 22 0.47 -13.60 -6.34
N MET A 23 0.02 -14.84 -6.16
CA MET A 23 -1.36 -15.25 -6.47
C MET A 23 -2.36 -14.70 -5.45
N ALA A 24 -2.01 -14.63 -4.17
CA ALA A 24 -2.85 -14.04 -3.13
C ALA A 24 -3.11 -12.54 -3.38
N ASN A 25 -2.12 -11.80 -3.85
CA ASN A 25 -2.30 -10.39 -4.22
C ASN A 25 -3.34 -10.23 -5.34
N ILE A 26 -3.24 -11.05 -6.39
CA ILE A 26 -4.20 -11.06 -7.50
C ILE A 26 -5.60 -11.44 -6.99
N ALA A 27 -5.70 -12.46 -6.13
CA ALA A 27 -6.97 -12.89 -5.56
C ALA A 27 -7.66 -11.77 -4.78
N GLY A 28 -6.91 -11.03 -3.94
CA GLY A 28 -7.44 -9.89 -3.20
C GLY A 28 -7.95 -8.76 -4.08
N TYR A 29 -7.19 -8.39 -5.12
CA TYR A 29 -7.64 -7.44 -6.12
C TYR A 29 -8.90 -7.93 -6.84
N ARG A 30 -8.89 -9.17 -7.33
CA ARG A 30 -10.01 -9.73 -8.09
C ARG A 30 -11.26 -9.87 -7.23
N ALA A 31 -11.13 -10.16 -5.95
CA ALA A 31 -12.27 -10.24 -5.02
C ALA A 31 -13.07 -8.93 -4.99
N VAL A 32 -12.40 -7.78 -4.98
CA VAL A 32 -13.07 -6.47 -5.03
C VAL A 32 -13.80 -6.27 -6.35
N ILE A 33 -13.20 -6.69 -7.46
CA ILE A 33 -13.84 -6.59 -8.79
C ILE A 33 -15.07 -7.51 -8.86
N GLU A 34 -14.99 -8.74 -8.33
CA GLU A 34 -16.16 -9.62 -8.24
C GLU A 34 -17.24 -9.07 -7.32
N ALA A 35 -16.85 -8.47 -6.19
CA ALA A 35 -17.80 -7.73 -5.35
C ALA A 35 -18.51 -6.64 -6.15
N GLY A 36 -17.78 -5.83 -6.91
CA GLY A 36 -18.33 -4.76 -7.74
C GLY A 36 -19.29 -5.26 -8.82
N ASN A 37 -18.97 -6.40 -9.45
CA ASN A 37 -19.83 -7.03 -10.45
C ASN A 37 -21.21 -7.46 -9.89
N ASN A 38 -21.30 -7.69 -8.58
CA ASN A 38 -22.51 -8.20 -7.92
C ASN A 38 -23.20 -7.18 -7.02
N PHE A 39 -22.55 -6.04 -6.71
CA PHE A 39 -23.03 -5.09 -5.71
C PHE A 39 -24.14 -4.15 -6.21
N GLY A 40 -24.24 -3.85 -7.48
CA GLY A 40 -25.31 -3.02 -8.06
C GLY A 40 -25.33 -1.54 -7.63
N ARG A 41 -24.35 -1.07 -6.81
CA ARG A 41 -24.21 0.33 -6.39
C ARG A 41 -22.78 0.83 -6.58
N PHE A 42 -22.53 2.13 -6.42
CA PHE A 42 -21.21 2.72 -6.52
C PHE A 42 -20.35 2.37 -5.31
N PHE A 43 -19.05 2.17 -5.53
CA PHE A 43 -18.07 2.13 -4.44
C PHE A 43 -17.82 3.52 -3.88
N THR A 44 -17.62 4.51 -4.75
CA THR A 44 -17.37 5.90 -4.35
C THR A 44 -18.67 6.66 -4.10
N GLY A 45 -18.62 7.68 -3.25
CA GLY A 45 -19.71 8.63 -3.14
C GLY A 45 -19.92 9.41 -4.44
N GLN A 46 -21.17 9.61 -4.83
CA GLN A 46 -21.54 10.32 -6.05
C GLN A 46 -22.51 11.47 -5.77
N VAL A 47 -22.38 12.54 -6.55
CA VAL A 47 -23.38 13.61 -6.62
C VAL A 47 -23.95 13.59 -8.02
N THR A 48 -25.24 13.27 -8.13
CA THR A 48 -25.97 13.16 -9.40
C THR A 48 -27.08 14.20 -9.50
N ALA A 49 -27.65 14.34 -10.66
CA ALA A 49 -28.84 15.18 -10.83
C ALA A 49 -30.05 14.70 -9.97
N ALA A 50 -30.09 13.41 -9.63
CA ALA A 50 -31.13 12.82 -8.78
C ALA A 50 -30.80 12.88 -7.27
N GLY A 51 -29.63 13.43 -6.88
CA GLY A 51 -29.22 13.57 -5.51
C GLY A 51 -27.85 12.94 -5.18
N LYS A 52 -27.54 12.87 -3.88
CA LYS A 52 -26.30 12.31 -3.36
C LYS A 52 -26.45 10.82 -3.12
N VAL A 53 -25.42 10.06 -3.51
CA VAL A 53 -25.27 8.62 -3.21
C VAL A 53 -24.06 8.46 -2.27
N PRO A 54 -24.22 7.91 -1.07
CA PRO A 54 -23.11 7.69 -0.17
C PRO A 54 -22.16 6.62 -0.72
N PRO A 55 -20.85 6.64 -0.33
CA PRO A 55 -19.93 5.58 -0.70
C PRO A 55 -20.30 4.26 -0.04
N ALA A 56 -19.92 3.15 -0.66
CA ALA A 56 -20.06 1.82 -0.08
C ALA A 56 -19.15 1.63 1.13
N LYS A 57 -19.61 0.86 2.11
CA LYS A 57 -18.82 0.41 3.26
C LYS A 57 -18.31 -0.99 3.00
N VAL A 58 -17.00 -1.17 2.93
CA VAL A 58 -16.33 -2.45 2.67
C VAL A 58 -15.59 -2.89 3.93
N LEU A 59 -15.86 -4.10 4.41
CA LEU A 59 -15.10 -4.74 5.48
C LEU A 59 -14.20 -5.83 4.90
N VAL A 60 -12.90 -5.74 5.15
CA VAL A 60 -11.93 -6.77 4.79
C VAL A 60 -11.50 -7.50 6.06
N VAL A 61 -11.73 -8.81 6.13
CA VAL A 61 -11.36 -9.66 7.28
C VAL A 61 -10.12 -10.48 6.93
N GLY A 62 -9.01 -10.11 7.56
CA GLY A 62 -7.65 -10.57 7.27
C GLY A 62 -6.86 -9.52 6.49
N ALA A 63 -5.76 -9.03 7.07
CA ALA A 63 -4.83 -8.07 6.46
C ALA A 63 -3.49 -8.73 6.05
N GLY A 64 -3.57 -9.95 5.52
CA GLY A 64 -2.47 -10.59 4.80
C GLY A 64 -2.32 -10.02 3.39
N VAL A 65 -1.53 -10.69 2.53
CA VAL A 65 -1.27 -10.22 1.16
C VAL A 65 -2.56 -10.00 0.36
N ALA A 66 -3.50 -10.96 0.42
CA ALA A 66 -4.79 -10.83 -0.27
C ALA A 66 -5.65 -9.70 0.34
N GLY A 67 -5.69 -9.63 1.68
CA GLY A 67 -6.45 -8.59 2.38
C GLY A 67 -5.94 -7.19 2.08
N LEU A 68 -4.63 -6.97 2.13
CA LEU A 68 -4.02 -5.66 1.80
C LEU A 68 -4.29 -5.27 0.33
N ALA A 69 -4.25 -6.22 -0.60
CA ALA A 69 -4.62 -5.96 -1.98
C ALA A 69 -6.11 -5.57 -2.12
N ALA A 70 -7.00 -6.23 -1.37
CA ALA A 70 -8.41 -5.90 -1.34
C ALA A 70 -8.66 -4.52 -0.71
N ILE A 71 -7.97 -4.20 0.41
CA ILE A 71 -8.04 -2.88 1.08
C ILE A 71 -7.64 -1.78 0.12
N GLY A 72 -6.44 -1.88 -0.49
CA GLY A 72 -5.95 -0.87 -1.43
C GLY A 72 -6.85 -0.69 -2.64
N THR A 73 -7.41 -1.77 -3.17
CA THR A 73 -8.34 -1.72 -4.31
C THR A 73 -9.66 -1.06 -3.92
N SER A 74 -10.26 -1.44 -2.79
CA SER A 74 -11.53 -0.87 -2.31
C SER A 74 -11.40 0.62 -2.02
N THR A 75 -10.31 1.02 -1.37
CA THR A 75 -10.01 2.44 -1.08
C THR A 75 -9.77 3.21 -2.38
N SER A 76 -9.06 2.64 -3.36
CA SER A 76 -8.83 3.26 -4.66
C SER A 76 -10.12 3.45 -5.47
N LEU A 77 -11.12 2.58 -5.28
CA LEU A 77 -12.45 2.73 -5.86
C LEU A 77 -13.33 3.74 -5.10
N GLY A 78 -12.84 4.30 -4.00
CA GLY A 78 -13.51 5.35 -3.23
C GLY A 78 -14.52 4.84 -2.20
N ALA A 79 -14.44 3.58 -1.79
CA ALA A 79 -15.22 3.05 -0.68
C ALA A 79 -14.69 3.55 0.68
N ILE A 80 -15.56 3.54 1.70
CA ILE A 80 -15.15 3.59 3.10
C ILE A 80 -14.73 2.16 3.47
N THR A 81 -13.42 1.95 3.66
CA THR A 81 -12.87 0.63 3.88
C THR A 81 -12.50 0.43 5.34
N TYR A 82 -13.05 -0.61 5.94
CA TYR A 82 -12.71 -1.13 7.26
C TYR A 82 -11.89 -2.40 7.09
N ALA A 83 -10.95 -2.65 7.98
CA ALA A 83 -10.19 -3.89 7.97
C ALA A 83 -9.99 -4.43 9.39
N PHE A 84 -9.99 -5.73 9.51
CA PHE A 84 -9.71 -6.45 10.74
C PHE A 84 -8.63 -7.51 10.52
N ASP A 85 -7.71 -7.62 11.46
CA ASP A 85 -6.77 -8.74 11.55
C ASP A 85 -6.55 -9.08 13.04
N VAL A 86 -6.27 -10.34 13.32
CA VAL A 86 -5.96 -10.79 14.70
C VAL A 86 -4.59 -10.29 15.17
N ARG A 87 -3.77 -9.82 14.26
CA ARG A 87 -2.43 -9.25 14.50
C ARG A 87 -2.53 -7.73 14.58
N PRO A 88 -2.42 -7.12 15.78
CA PRO A 88 -2.55 -5.67 15.93
C PRO A 88 -1.41 -4.89 15.25
N GLU A 89 -0.26 -5.51 15.02
CA GLU A 89 0.89 -4.89 14.36
C GLU A 89 0.64 -4.50 12.90
N VAL A 90 -0.40 -5.07 12.25
CA VAL A 90 -0.75 -4.70 10.87
C VAL A 90 -1.65 -3.46 10.79
N ALA A 91 -2.14 -2.94 11.91
CA ALA A 91 -3.03 -1.78 11.95
C ALA A 91 -2.42 -0.56 11.26
N GLU A 92 -1.16 -0.23 11.56
CA GLU A 92 -0.44 0.88 10.92
C GLU A 92 -0.37 0.73 9.40
N GLN A 93 -0.19 -0.50 8.91
CA GLN A 93 -0.15 -0.78 7.48
C GLN A 93 -1.53 -0.60 6.83
N VAL A 94 -2.60 -1.03 7.50
CA VAL A 94 -3.99 -0.83 7.05
C VAL A 94 -4.33 0.66 6.97
N GLU A 95 -4.01 1.42 8.02
CA GLU A 95 -4.27 2.85 8.10
C GLU A 95 -3.45 3.64 7.06
N SER A 96 -2.21 3.22 6.79
CA SER A 96 -1.38 3.83 5.75
C SER A 96 -1.97 3.68 4.34
N MET A 97 -2.84 2.69 4.12
CA MET A 97 -3.57 2.48 2.88
C MET A 97 -4.91 3.24 2.80
N GLY A 98 -5.21 4.04 3.82
CA GLY A 98 -6.43 4.86 3.89
C GLY A 98 -7.68 4.09 4.33
N ALA A 99 -7.52 2.93 4.98
CA ALA A 99 -8.59 2.18 5.59
C ALA A 99 -8.60 2.37 7.11
N GLU A 100 -9.72 2.12 7.74
CA GLU A 100 -9.88 2.17 9.19
C GLU A 100 -9.70 0.76 9.78
N PHE A 101 -8.79 0.62 10.75
CA PHE A 101 -8.60 -0.65 11.44
C PHE A 101 -9.66 -0.85 12.52
N VAL A 102 -10.32 -2.01 12.50
CA VAL A 102 -11.35 -2.37 13.47
C VAL A 102 -10.67 -2.96 14.72
N TYR A 103 -10.64 -2.20 15.78
CA TYR A 103 -10.15 -2.67 17.08
C TYR A 103 -11.25 -3.42 17.83
N LEU A 104 -10.87 -4.45 18.57
CA LEU A 104 -11.76 -5.13 19.49
C LEU A 104 -11.64 -4.48 20.88
N ASP A 105 -12.77 -4.29 21.54
CA ASP A 105 -12.83 -3.96 22.96
C ASP A 105 -12.63 -5.25 23.78
N PHE A 106 -11.36 -5.59 24.03
CA PHE A 106 -10.95 -6.83 24.67
C PHE A 106 -9.89 -6.54 25.72
N GLU A 107 -10.22 -6.75 27.01
CA GLU A 107 -9.33 -6.49 28.16
C GLU A 107 -8.28 -7.60 28.40
N GLY A 108 -8.20 -8.63 27.54
CA GLY A 108 -7.17 -9.67 27.61
C GLY A 108 -5.86 -9.25 26.92
N GLU A 109 -4.76 -9.93 27.26
CA GLU A 109 -3.54 -9.84 26.47
C GLU A 109 -3.91 -10.23 25.03
N GLN A 110 -3.84 -9.25 24.10
CA GLN A 110 -3.85 -9.56 22.67
C GLN A 110 -2.63 -10.45 22.44
N GLN A 111 -2.88 -11.74 22.31
CA GLN A 111 -1.81 -12.69 22.02
C GLN A 111 -1.13 -12.19 20.74
N ASP A 112 0.21 -12.09 20.82
CA ASP A 112 1.04 -11.90 19.64
C ASP A 112 0.58 -12.92 18.57
N GLY A 113 -0.25 -12.44 17.63
CA GLY A 113 -0.87 -13.27 16.60
C GLY A 113 0.12 -13.79 15.57
N SER A 114 1.40 -13.44 15.70
CA SER A 114 2.46 -13.87 14.80
C SER A 114 2.80 -15.35 15.04
N GLY A 115 2.33 -16.19 14.13
CA GLY A 115 2.76 -17.58 14.00
C GLY A 115 4.06 -17.71 13.22
N SER A 116 4.73 -18.85 13.31
CA SER A 116 5.85 -19.18 12.41
C SER A 116 5.38 -19.13 10.95
N GLY A 117 6.09 -18.37 10.10
CA GLY A 117 5.77 -18.25 8.66
C GLY A 117 4.76 -17.17 8.28
N GLY A 118 4.44 -16.22 9.17
CA GLY A 118 3.58 -15.06 8.84
C GLY A 118 2.07 -15.33 8.83
N TYR A 119 1.65 -16.50 9.34
CA TYR A 119 0.25 -16.83 9.56
C TYR A 119 -0.15 -16.56 11.02
N ALA A 120 -1.43 -16.21 11.22
CA ALA A 120 -1.98 -16.00 12.55
C ALA A 120 -2.05 -17.33 13.35
N LYS A 121 -1.82 -17.25 14.66
CA LYS A 121 -2.09 -18.35 15.58
C LYS A 121 -3.59 -18.48 15.84
N PRO A 122 -4.10 -19.67 16.24
CA PRO A 122 -5.44 -19.80 16.70
C PRO A 122 -5.72 -18.87 17.90
N SER A 123 -6.79 -18.09 17.81
CA SER A 123 -7.22 -17.16 18.85
C SER A 123 -7.80 -17.88 20.05
N SER A 124 -7.76 -17.25 21.24
CA SER A 124 -8.46 -17.76 22.42
C SER A 124 -9.99 -17.76 22.20
N PRO A 125 -10.75 -18.61 22.90
CA PRO A 125 -12.22 -18.62 22.81
C PRO A 125 -12.83 -17.26 23.13
N GLU A 126 -12.30 -16.55 24.15
CA GLU A 126 -12.78 -15.25 24.59
C GLU A 126 -12.53 -14.16 23.53
N PHE A 127 -11.32 -14.18 22.90
CA PHE A 127 -11.01 -13.29 21.78
C PHE A 127 -11.92 -13.53 20.59
N ARG A 128 -12.19 -14.81 20.28
CA ARG A 128 -13.11 -15.17 19.20
C ARG A 128 -14.54 -14.68 19.46
N GLU A 129 -15.01 -14.76 20.71
CA GLU A 129 -16.34 -14.27 21.08
C GLU A 129 -16.43 -12.74 20.91
N ALA A 130 -15.43 -11.98 21.39
CA ALA A 130 -15.35 -10.54 21.19
C ALA A 130 -15.31 -10.17 19.70
N GLN A 131 -14.54 -10.91 18.90
CA GLN A 131 -14.47 -10.73 17.44
C GLN A 131 -15.84 -10.95 16.78
N LEU A 132 -16.52 -12.04 17.09
CA LEU A 132 -17.84 -12.32 16.52
C LEU A 132 -18.89 -11.30 16.98
N ALA A 133 -18.82 -10.83 18.23
CA ALA A 133 -19.68 -9.76 18.72
C ALA A 133 -19.49 -8.48 17.92
N LYS A 134 -18.23 -8.07 17.66
CA LYS A 134 -17.91 -6.89 16.85
C LYS A 134 -18.38 -7.02 15.40
N PHE A 135 -18.25 -8.21 14.82
CA PHE A 135 -18.74 -8.45 13.46
C PHE A 135 -20.26 -8.42 13.37
N ARG A 136 -21.00 -8.89 14.41
CA ARG A 136 -22.46 -8.74 14.47
C ARG A 136 -22.89 -7.28 14.53
N GLU A 137 -22.15 -6.43 15.24
CA GLU A 137 -22.39 -4.99 15.27
C GLU A 137 -22.22 -4.36 13.87
N LEU A 138 -21.19 -4.77 13.13
CA LEU A 138 -20.88 -4.24 11.81
C LEU A 138 -21.77 -4.78 10.69
N ALA A 139 -22.30 -5.99 10.82
CA ALA A 139 -23.05 -6.67 9.76
C ALA A 139 -24.21 -5.85 9.15
N PRO A 140 -25.06 -5.13 9.92
CA PRO A 140 -26.11 -4.30 9.35
C PRO A 140 -25.58 -3.00 8.71
N GLU A 141 -24.33 -2.62 8.97
CA GLU A 141 -23.76 -1.38 8.48
C GLU A 141 -22.99 -1.53 7.18
N VAL A 142 -22.27 -2.64 7.02
CA VAL A 142 -21.41 -2.88 5.86
C VAL A 142 -22.21 -3.30 4.64
N ASP A 143 -21.71 -2.95 3.49
CA ASP A 143 -22.32 -3.28 2.20
C ASP A 143 -21.60 -4.44 1.51
N ILE A 144 -20.29 -4.54 1.72
CA ILE A 144 -19.43 -5.58 1.13
C ILE A 144 -18.52 -6.15 2.22
N VAL A 145 -18.41 -7.47 2.25
CA VAL A 145 -17.47 -8.20 3.13
C VAL A 145 -16.54 -9.04 2.27
N ILE A 146 -15.24 -8.92 2.50
CA ILE A 146 -14.22 -9.74 1.83
C ILE A 146 -13.45 -10.48 2.92
N THR A 147 -13.52 -11.80 2.92
CA THR A 147 -12.86 -12.64 3.91
C THR A 147 -11.64 -13.33 3.29
N THR A 148 -10.52 -13.30 4.02
CA THR A 148 -9.23 -13.82 3.52
C THR A 148 -8.50 -14.66 4.57
N ALA A 149 -9.15 -15.04 5.67
CA ALA A 149 -8.51 -15.73 6.77
C ALA A 149 -8.32 -17.22 6.46
N LEU A 150 -7.08 -17.60 6.19
CA LEU A 150 -6.68 -18.98 5.92
C LEU A 150 -5.61 -19.43 6.93
N ILE A 151 -5.76 -20.66 7.42
CA ILE A 151 -4.74 -21.34 8.22
C ILE A 151 -4.22 -22.51 7.38
N PRO A 152 -2.89 -22.58 7.09
CA PRO A 152 -2.34 -23.65 6.29
C PRO A 152 -2.72 -25.05 6.82
N ASN A 153 -3.15 -25.93 5.90
CA ASN A 153 -3.51 -27.32 6.19
C ASN A 153 -4.62 -27.53 7.23
N LYS A 154 -5.46 -26.52 7.48
CA LYS A 154 -6.64 -26.60 8.34
C LYS A 154 -7.87 -26.04 7.63
N GLU A 155 -9.05 -26.39 8.12
CA GLU A 155 -10.27 -25.72 7.74
C GLU A 155 -10.20 -24.22 8.08
N ALA A 156 -10.82 -23.40 7.23
CA ALA A 156 -10.91 -21.97 7.46
C ALA A 156 -11.73 -21.66 8.72
N PRO A 157 -11.35 -20.68 9.53
CA PRO A 157 -12.15 -20.30 10.69
C PRO A 157 -13.47 -19.68 10.22
N GLU A 158 -14.57 -20.09 10.83
CA GLU A 158 -15.86 -19.44 10.62
C GLU A 158 -15.85 -18.07 11.32
N LEU A 159 -15.96 -16.99 10.53
CA LEU A 159 -15.89 -15.61 11.00
C LEU A 159 -17.17 -14.83 10.69
N TRP A 160 -17.93 -15.25 9.68
CA TRP A 160 -19.18 -14.63 9.27
C TRP A 160 -20.30 -15.64 9.33
N THR A 161 -21.07 -15.57 10.43
CA THR A 161 -22.11 -16.54 10.77
C THR A 161 -23.41 -16.25 10.00
N GLU A 162 -24.34 -17.22 9.99
CA GLU A 162 -25.62 -17.11 9.28
C GLU A 162 -26.47 -15.93 9.78
N ASP A 163 -26.46 -15.66 11.11
CA ASP A 163 -27.16 -14.52 11.70
C ASP A 163 -26.60 -13.17 11.21
N MET A 164 -25.28 -13.07 10.98
CA MET A 164 -24.65 -11.87 10.39
C MET A 164 -25.08 -11.70 8.94
N VAL A 165 -25.13 -12.78 8.14
CA VAL A 165 -25.63 -12.73 6.76
C VAL A 165 -27.07 -12.24 6.72
N LYS A 166 -27.92 -12.75 7.61
CA LYS A 166 -29.33 -12.32 7.72
C LYS A 166 -29.49 -10.85 8.16
N ALA A 167 -28.52 -10.33 8.93
CA ALA A 167 -28.52 -8.94 9.38
C ALA A 167 -28.05 -7.95 8.30
N MET A 168 -27.37 -8.42 7.25
CA MET A 168 -26.91 -7.56 6.15
C MET A 168 -28.07 -7.04 5.30
N LYS A 169 -27.86 -5.88 4.69
CA LYS A 169 -28.85 -5.25 3.80
C LYS A 169 -29.04 -6.07 2.51
N PRO A 170 -30.24 -6.11 1.93
CA PRO A 170 -30.46 -6.66 0.60
C PRO A 170 -29.57 -5.99 -0.45
N GLY A 171 -28.97 -6.79 -1.33
CA GLY A 171 -27.99 -6.31 -2.32
C GLY A 171 -26.56 -6.18 -1.80
N SER A 172 -26.29 -6.51 -0.53
CA SER A 172 -24.93 -6.66 0.00
C SER A 172 -24.23 -7.86 -0.63
N VAL A 173 -22.88 -7.83 -0.60
CA VAL A 173 -22.05 -8.87 -1.22
C VAL A 173 -21.01 -9.39 -0.24
N ILE A 174 -20.85 -10.70 -0.18
CA ILE A 174 -19.76 -11.37 0.54
C ILE A 174 -18.88 -12.05 -0.51
N VAL A 175 -17.58 -11.84 -0.46
CA VAL A 175 -16.59 -12.56 -1.27
C VAL A 175 -15.67 -13.32 -0.32
N ASP A 176 -15.72 -14.63 -0.40
CA ASP A 176 -15.00 -15.53 0.51
C ASP A 176 -13.82 -16.18 -0.20
N LEU A 177 -12.60 -15.67 0.05
CA LEU A 177 -11.37 -16.22 -0.50
C LEU A 177 -10.92 -17.52 0.18
N ALA A 178 -11.59 -17.92 1.27
CA ALA A 178 -11.30 -19.15 1.98
C ALA A 178 -12.20 -20.32 1.57
N ALA A 179 -13.03 -20.15 0.55
CA ALA A 179 -14.05 -21.12 0.12
C ALA A 179 -13.49 -22.53 -0.13
N GLU A 180 -12.27 -22.65 -0.68
CA GLU A 180 -11.59 -23.95 -0.90
C GLU A 180 -11.36 -24.74 0.39
N ARG A 181 -11.28 -24.05 1.54
CA ARG A 181 -11.03 -24.62 2.87
C ARG A 181 -12.26 -24.57 3.79
N GLY A 182 -13.46 -24.62 3.22
CA GLY A 182 -14.72 -24.59 3.94
C GLY A 182 -15.34 -23.21 4.13
N GLY A 183 -14.58 -22.14 3.81
CA GLY A 183 -15.05 -20.75 3.86
C GLY A 183 -14.99 -20.11 5.24
N ASN A 184 -14.81 -18.78 5.26
CA ASN A 184 -14.95 -17.97 6.47
C ASN A 184 -16.40 -17.56 6.71
N CYS A 185 -17.26 -17.59 5.69
CA CYS A 185 -18.69 -17.37 5.81
C CYS A 185 -19.41 -18.72 5.84
N LYS A 186 -20.28 -18.90 6.84
CA LYS A 186 -21.01 -20.16 7.05
C LYS A 186 -21.82 -20.64 5.85
N MET A 187 -22.33 -19.69 5.06
CA MET A 187 -23.20 -19.98 3.93
C MET A 187 -22.43 -20.05 2.59
N THR A 188 -21.11 -19.97 2.60
CA THR A 188 -20.29 -20.08 1.39
C THR A 188 -20.43 -21.47 0.77
N VAL A 189 -20.61 -21.51 -0.54
CA VAL A 189 -20.53 -22.70 -1.36
C VAL A 189 -19.30 -22.58 -2.27
N ALA A 190 -18.38 -23.54 -2.15
CA ALA A 190 -17.17 -23.53 -2.96
C ALA A 190 -17.50 -23.63 -4.46
N ASP A 191 -16.75 -22.86 -5.26
CA ASP A 191 -16.87 -22.74 -6.72
C ASP A 191 -18.22 -22.18 -7.21
N ASP A 192 -19.08 -21.68 -6.32
CA ASP A 192 -20.39 -21.18 -6.69
C ASP A 192 -20.63 -19.75 -6.19
N LYS A 193 -21.69 -19.16 -6.74
CA LYS A 193 -22.24 -17.89 -6.33
C LYS A 193 -23.71 -18.09 -5.98
N ILE A 194 -24.08 -17.83 -4.74
CA ILE A 194 -25.44 -17.97 -4.27
C ILE A 194 -26.03 -16.61 -3.88
N VAL A 195 -27.35 -16.52 -3.91
CA VAL A 195 -28.10 -15.37 -3.38
C VAL A 195 -29.01 -15.90 -2.28
N THR A 196 -28.89 -15.32 -1.11
CA THR A 196 -29.68 -15.71 0.08
C THR A 196 -31.12 -15.18 -0.02
N GLU A 197 -32.01 -15.68 0.83
CA GLU A 197 -33.42 -15.26 0.88
C GLU A 197 -33.57 -13.75 1.17
N ASN A 198 -32.66 -13.17 1.97
CA ASN A 198 -32.67 -11.72 2.24
C ASN A 198 -31.93 -10.90 1.16
N GLY A 199 -31.53 -11.51 0.03
CA GLY A 199 -30.93 -10.82 -1.10
C GLY A 199 -29.45 -10.49 -0.95
N VAL A 200 -28.70 -11.17 -0.10
CA VAL A 200 -27.23 -11.07 -0.01
C VAL A 200 -26.59 -12.04 -0.99
N THR A 201 -25.67 -11.54 -1.80
CA THR A 201 -24.90 -12.38 -2.74
C THR A 201 -23.63 -12.87 -2.07
N ILE A 202 -23.39 -14.19 -2.08
CA ILE A 202 -22.17 -14.82 -1.56
C ILE A 202 -21.41 -15.45 -2.70
N VAL A 203 -20.16 -15.02 -2.89
CA VAL A 203 -19.26 -15.47 -3.95
C VAL A 203 -18.17 -16.34 -3.31
N GLY A 204 -18.22 -17.65 -3.58
CA GLY A 204 -17.30 -18.66 -3.07
C GLY A 204 -16.37 -19.22 -4.12
N TYR A 205 -15.94 -18.42 -5.12
CA TYR A 205 -15.03 -18.90 -6.15
C TYR A 205 -13.67 -19.29 -5.57
N THR A 206 -13.04 -20.34 -6.10
CA THR A 206 -11.72 -20.83 -5.69
C THR A 206 -10.62 -20.48 -6.70
N ASP A 207 -10.99 -19.97 -7.86
CA ASP A 207 -10.12 -19.73 -9.02
C ASP A 207 -9.80 -18.25 -9.29
N PHE A 208 -9.82 -17.38 -8.28
CA PHE A 208 -9.62 -15.93 -8.45
C PHE A 208 -8.38 -15.54 -9.27
N PRO A 209 -7.18 -16.15 -9.07
CA PRO A 209 -6.03 -15.86 -9.90
C PRO A 209 -6.24 -16.24 -11.37
N SER A 210 -6.93 -17.35 -11.66
CA SER A 210 -7.22 -17.82 -13.03
C SER A 210 -8.16 -16.86 -13.77
N ARG A 211 -9.00 -16.12 -13.05
CA ARG A 211 -9.86 -15.07 -13.63
C ARG A 211 -9.10 -13.82 -14.06
N MET A 212 -7.79 -13.78 -13.83
CA MET A 212 -6.84 -12.76 -14.32
C MET A 212 -5.63 -13.44 -14.97
N ALA A 213 -5.87 -14.36 -15.91
CA ALA A 213 -4.89 -15.28 -16.45
C ALA A 213 -3.60 -14.60 -16.95
N THR A 214 -3.70 -13.48 -17.67
CA THR A 214 -2.54 -12.75 -18.19
C THR A 214 -1.63 -12.26 -17.06
N GLN A 215 -2.20 -11.62 -16.03
CA GLN A 215 -1.44 -11.08 -14.91
C GLN A 215 -0.83 -12.20 -14.06
N SER A 216 -1.62 -13.24 -13.79
CA SER A 216 -1.19 -14.41 -13.02
C SER A 216 -0.05 -15.14 -13.70
N SER A 217 -0.16 -15.41 -15.00
CA SER A 217 0.91 -16.07 -15.79
C SER A 217 2.19 -15.26 -15.79
N THR A 218 2.11 -13.93 -15.93
CA THR A 218 3.28 -13.04 -15.91
C THR A 218 4.00 -13.07 -14.56
N LEU A 219 3.25 -12.97 -13.47
CA LEU A 219 3.84 -12.99 -12.12
C LEU A 219 4.41 -14.38 -11.80
N TYR A 220 3.67 -15.44 -12.08
CA TYR A 220 4.12 -16.81 -11.84
C TYR A 220 5.39 -17.14 -12.64
N ALA A 221 5.40 -16.81 -13.94
CA ALA A 221 6.60 -16.97 -14.76
C ALA A 221 7.80 -16.19 -14.22
N THR A 222 7.56 -15.01 -13.64
CA THR A 222 8.61 -14.22 -12.99
C THR A 222 9.14 -14.90 -11.72
N ASN A 223 8.25 -15.46 -10.88
CA ASN A 223 8.66 -16.24 -9.72
C ASN A 223 9.52 -17.45 -10.12
N VAL A 224 9.08 -18.23 -11.13
CA VAL A 224 9.83 -19.37 -11.66
C VAL A 224 11.19 -18.93 -12.23
N ARG A 225 11.23 -17.84 -12.99
CA ARG A 225 12.49 -17.28 -13.50
C ARG A 225 13.47 -16.95 -12.39
N HIS A 226 13.01 -16.41 -11.26
CA HIS A 226 13.88 -16.13 -10.12
C HIS A 226 14.44 -17.40 -9.49
N LEU A 227 13.64 -18.46 -9.34
CA LEU A 227 14.12 -19.75 -8.89
C LEU A 227 15.18 -20.33 -9.84
N LEU A 228 14.92 -20.29 -11.16
CA LEU A 228 15.90 -20.73 -12.17
C LEU A 228 17.17 -19.89 -12.13
N THR A 229 17.10 -18.60 -11.85
CA THR A 229 18.29 -17.73 -11.68
C THR A 229 19.13 -18.16 -10.48
N ASP A 230 18.50 -18.54 -9.38
CA ASP A 230 19.24 -19.03 -8.19
C ASP A 230 19.80 -20.43 -8.44
N LEU A 231 19.18 -21.26 -9.30
CA LEU A 231 19.69 -22.56 -9.73
C LEU A 231 20.82 -22.46 -10.78
N THR A 232 21.03 -21.29 -11.40
CA THR A 232 22.06 -21.07 -12.43
C THR A 232 22.93 -19.85 -12.06
N PRO A 233 23.67 -19.89 -10.94
CA PRO A 233 24.38 -18.74 -10.40
C PRO A 233 25.44 -18.19 -11.35
N GLU A 234 26.14 -19.03 -12.10
CA GLU A 234 27.19 -18.67 -13.05
C GLU A 234 26.64 -18.20 -14.42
N LYS A 235 25.31 -18.34 -14.66
CA LYS A 235 24.65 -18.00 -15.92
C LYS A 235 25.20 -18.70 -17.15
N ASP A 236 25.78 -19.87 -16.96
CA ASP A 236 26.39 -20.73 -18.00
C ASP A 236 25.42 -21.79 -18.53
N GLY A 237 24.16 -21.79 -18.05
CA GLY A 237 23.14 -22.77 -18.40
C GLY A 237 23.23 -24.09 -17.65
N GLN A 238 24.20 -24.23 -16.72
CA GLN A 238 24.32 -25.39 -15.87
C GLN A 238 23.52 -25.21 -14.59
N ILE A 239 22.75 -26.23 -14.23
CA ILE A 239 21.95 -26.21 -12.98
C ILE A 239 22.83 -26.64 -11.82
N VAL A 240 22.94 -25.79 -10.82
CA VAL A 240 23.57 -26.08 -9.53
C VAL A 240 22.48 -26.35 -8.50
N HIS A 241 22.27 -27.62 -8.15
CA HIS A 241 21.27 -28.03 -7.17
C HIS A 241 21.96 -28.21 -5.80
N ASP A 242 22.02 -27.11 -5.04
CA ASP A 242 22.67 -27.08 -3.72
C ASP A 242 21.63 -27.32 -2.60
N MET A 243 21.65 -28.50 -1.99
CA MET A 243 20.78 -28.86 -0.87
C MET A 243 21.17 -28.20 0.48
N GLU A 244 22.29 -27.49 0.54
CA GLU A 244 22.62 -26.65 1.70
C GLU A 244 22.00 -25.27 1.65
N ASP A 245 21.57 -24.85 0.46
CA ASP A 245 20.82 -23.62 0.27
C ASP A 245 19.38 -23.78 0.77
N ASP A 246 18.96 -22.93 1.72
CA ASP A 246 17.64 -22.98 2.36
C ASP A 246 16.47 -22.89 1.37
N VAL A 247 16.63 -22.11 0.28
CA VAL A 247 15.57 -21.92 -0.73
C VAL A 247 15.45 -23.16 -1.61
N ILE A 248 16.56 -23.65 -2.13
CA ILE A 248 16.58 -24.82 -3.02
C ILE A 248 16.14 -26.06 -2.24
N ARG A 249 16.68 -26.25 -1.03
CA ARG A 249 16.29 -27.35 -0.14
C ARG A 249 14.80 -27.30 0.21
N GLY A 250 14.29 -26.11 0.56
CA GLY A 250 12.87 -25.91 0.90
C GLY A 250 11.94 -26.21 -0.27
N ALA A 251 12.31 -25.80 -1.47
CA ALA A 251 11.51 -26.03 -2.69
C ALA A 251 11.64 -27.46 -3.24
N THR A 252 12.66 -28.23 -2.84
CA THR A 252 12.90 -29.58 -3.35
C THR A 252 12.04 -30.60 -2.61
N VAL A 253 11.16 -31.28 -3.34
CA VAL A 253 10.26 -32.31 -2.81
C VAL A 253 10.72 -33.73 -3.13
N ALA A 254 11.56 -33.91 -4.14
CA ALA A 254 12.22 -35.20 -4.45
C ALA A 254 13.59 -34.97 -5.12
N HIS A 255 14.60 -35.70 -4.68
CA HIS A 255 15.96 -35.64 -5.20
C HIS A 255 16.66 -37.00 -5.13
N GLY A 256 17.44 -37.36 -6.18
CA GLY A 256 18.21 -38.59 -6.18
C GLY A 256 17.41 -39.89 -6.06
N GLY A 257 16.11 -39.86 -6.39
CA GLY A 257 15.20 -41.00 -6.26
C GLY A 257 14.51 -41.10 -4.88
N GLU A 258 14.80 -40.19 -3.97
CA GLU A 258 14.20 -40.13 -2.64
C GLU A 258 13.23 -38.96 -2.51
N VAL A 259 12.17 -39.12 -1.70
CA VAL A 259 11.24 -38.05 -1.32
C VAL A 259 11.86 -37.24 -0.18
N THR A 260 12.07 -35.94 -0.42
CA THR A 260 12.67 -35.01 0.54
C THR A 260 11.63 -34.15 1.28
N PHE A 261 10.36 -34.40 1.05
CA PHE A 261 9.23 -33.75 1.70
C PHE A 261 8.84 -34.48 3.02
N PRO A 262 8.51 -33.77 4.14
CA PRO A 262 8.55 -32.32 4.30
C PRO A 262 9.98 -31.79 4.44
N PRO A 263 10.26 -30.57 3.93
CA PRO A 263 11.59 -29.98 4.08
C PRO A 263 11.86 -29.64 5.54
N PRO A 264 13.13 -29.71 5.99
CA PRO A 264 13.50 -29.22 7.31
C PRO A 264 13.24 -27.71 7.43
N PRO A 265 13.04 -27.20 8.66
CA PRO A 265 12.85 -25.75 8.85
C PRO A 265 14.08 -25.00 8.33
N PRO A 266 13.88 -23.79 7.74
CA PRO A 266 14.99 -22.99 7.23
C PRO A 266 15.96 -22.62 8.36
N LYS A 267 17.27 -22.60 8.05
CA LYS A 267 18.34 -22.22 8.99
C LYS A 267 18.25 -20.71 9.34
N VAL A 268 17.70 -19.89 8.45
CA VAL A 268 17.47 -18.46 8.64
C VAL A 268 16.04 -18.25 9.13
N GLN A 269 15.85 -17.35 10.10
CA GLN A 269 14.51 -17.05 10.60
C GLN A 269 13.60 -16.63 9.43
N ALA A 270 12.40 -17.22 9.39
CA ALA A 270 11.34 -16.77 8.50
C ALA A 270 11.12 -15.25 8.68
N ILE A 271 10.69 -14.57 7.61
CA ILE A 271 10.32 -13.14 7.68
C ILE A 271 9.29 -13.03 8.81
N ALA A 272 9.74 -12.64 9.99
CA ALA A 272 8.83 -12.08 10.98
C ALA A 272 8.28 -10.79 10.32
N ALA A 273 6.97 -10.61 10.30
CA ALA A 273 6.40 -9.28 10.16
C ALA A 273 7.25 -8.38 11.07
N GLN A 274 7.81 -7.29 10.52
CA GLN A 274 8.85 -6.49 11.18
C GLN A 274 8.58 -6.42 12.68
N ALA A 275 9.56 -6.84 13.50
CA ALA A 275 9.41 -6.84 14.94
C ALA A 275 8.84 -5.48 15.37
N PRO A 276 7.83 -5.45 16.22
CA PRO A 276 7.29 -4.19 16.70
C PRO A 276 8.46 -3.39 17.28
N LYS A 277 8.72 -2.21 16.77
CA LYS A 277 9.45 -1.20 17.54
C LYS A 277 8.76 -1.17 18.89
N GLU A 278 9.51 -1.34 19.98
CA GLU A 278 8.98 -1.25 21.35
C GLU A 278 7.88 -0.19 21.37
N LYS A 279 6.67 -0.62 21.72
CA LYS A 279 5.53 0.30 21.80
C LYS A 279 5.97 1.43 22.73
N PRO A 280 5.91 2.69 22.31
CA PRO A 280 5.96 3.78 23.27
C PRO A 280 4.86 3.49 24.29
N LYS A 281 5.21 3.52 25.60
CA LYS A 281 4.23 3.38 26.67
C LYS A 281 2.96 4.12 26.29
N GLU A 282 1.82 3.46 26.30
CA GLU A 282 0.54 4.11 26.05
C GLU A 282 0.42 5.27 27.05
N LEU A 283 0.55 6.46 26.51
CA LEU A 283 0.40 7.70 27.27
C LEU A 283 -1.07 7.82 27.66
N THR A 284 -1.30 8.15 28.91
CA THR A 284 -2.66 8.47 29.36
C THR A 284 -3.26 9.59 28.51
N PRO A 285 -4.59 9.71 28.41
CA PRO A 285 -5.24 10.77 27.62
C PRO A 285 -4.74 12.17 27.97
N GLU A 286 -4.32 12.39 29.22
CA GLU A 286 -3.72 13.64 29.69
C GLU A 286 -2.29 13.82 29.16
N GLU A 287 -1.48 12.77 29.14
CA GLU A 287 -0.11 12.80 28.60
C GLU A 287 -0.11 12.97 27.07
N LYS A 288 -1.06 12.34 26.34
CA LYS A 288 -1.25 12.59 24.89
C LYS A 288 -1.57 14.06 24.63
N ARG A 289 -2.50 14.63 25.39
CA ARG A 289 -2.86 16.05 25.27
C ARG A 289 -1.71 16.98 25.61
N GLN A 290 -0.90 16.63 26.59
CA GLN A 290 0.31 17.38 26.94
C GLN A 290 1.37 17.29 25.83
N GLN A 291 1.61 16.11 25.25
CA GLN A 291 2.52 15.93 24.10
C GLN A 291 2.05 16.69 22.87
N GLU A 292 0.76 16.68 22.56
CA GLU A 292 0.19 17.46 21.45
C GLU A 292 0.39 18.97 21.67
N VAL A 293 0.15 19.45 22.88
CA VAL A 293 0.36 20.85 23.24
C VAL A 293 1.84 21.22 23.19
N GLU A 294 2.74 20.36 23.66
CA GLU A 294 4.19 20.59 23.58
C GLU A 294 4.70 20.54 22.13
N ALA A 295 4.23 19.58 21.34
CA ALA A 295 4.55 19.48 19.91
C ALA A 295 4.07 20.73 19.16
N PHE A 296 2.84 21.17 19.41
CA PHE A 296 2.29 22.41 18.86
C PHE A 296 3.08 23.65 19.30
N ARG A 297 3.43 23.76 20.58
CA ARG A 297 4.28 24.86 21.09
C ARG A 297 5.67 24.85 20.43
N LYS A 298 6.30 23.68 20.29
CA LYS A 298 7.60 23.53 19.64
C LYS A 298 7.52 23.91 18.16
N GLN A 299 6.50 23.48 17.46
CA GLN A 299 6.26 23.82 16.06
C GLN A 299 6.02 25.32 15.89
N THR A 300 5.13 25.90 16.70
CA THR A 300 4.85 27.34 16.69
C THR A 300 6.09 28.16 17.02
N ARG A 301 6.87 27.75 18.03
CA ARG A 301 8.14 28.41 18.37
C ARG A 301 9.12 28.39 17.21
N ASN A 302 9.28 27.23 16.54
CA ASN A 302 10.16 27.12 15.38
C ASN A 302 9.70 28.00 14.22
N GLN A 303 8.40 28.05 13.97
CA GLN A 303 7.82 28.93 12.93
C GLN A 303 8.04 30.42 13.25
N VAL A 304 7.78 30.82 14.50
CA VAL A 304 8.00 32.20 14.96
C VAL A 304 9.48 32.57 14.90
N THR A 305 10.36 31.64 15.27
CA THR A 305 11.83 31.87 15.20
C THR A 305 12.30 32.02 13.76
N MET A 306 11.83 31.17 12.83
CA MET A 306 12.14 31.26 11.40
C MET A 306 11.61 32.58 10.79
N LEU A 307 10.38 32.95 11.13
CA LEU A 307 9.78 34.21 10.70
C LEU A 307 10.58 35.42 11.25
N GLY A 308 10.92 35.39 12.53
CA GLY A 308 11.75 36.45 13.16
C GLY A 308 13.13 36.57 12.52
N ALA A 309 13.80 35.44 12.24
CA ALA A 309 15.07 35.42 11.55
C ALA A 309 14.95 35.98 10.11
N GLY A 310 13.87 35.62 9.39
CA GLY A 310 13.58 36.14 8.06
C GLY A 310 13.37 37.67 8.07
N VAL A 311 12.58 38.17 9.02
CA VAL A 311 12.36 39.63 9.18
C VAL A 311 13.65 40.35 9.52
N ALA A 312 14.47 39.80 10.43
CA ALA A 312 15.76 40.38 10.80
C ALA A 312 16.72 40.42 9.61
N LEU A 313 16.76 39.35 8.82
CA LEU A 313 17.57 39.31 7.58
C LEU A 313 17.11 40.35 6.54
N MET A 314 15.78 40.50 6.37
CA MET A 314 15.20 41.50 5.47
C MET A 314 15.51 42.92 5.94
N ALA A 315 15.46 43.19 7.24
CA ALA A 315 15.81 44.48 7.78
C ALA A 315 17.30 44.81 7.61
N LEU A 316 18.19 43.83 7.84
CA LEU A 316 19.63 43.95 7.59
C LEU A 316 19.95 44.24 6.10
N LEU A 317 19.31 43.50 5.19
CA LEU A 317 19.46 43.76 3.76
C LEU A 317 18.94 45.14 3.35
N GLY A 318 17.83 45.59 3.97
CA GLY A 318 17.27 46.93 3.71
C GLY A 318 18.15 48.09 4.13
N LEU A 319 19.08 47.86 5.10
CA LEU A 319 20.02 48.88 5.56
C LEU A 319 21.22 49.06 4.61
N VAL A 320 21.58 48.02 3.82
CA VAL A 320 22.80 47.98 3.03
C VAL A 320 22.52 47.95 1.53
N ALA A 321 21.38 47.40 1.10
CA ALA A 321 21.07 47.17 -0.30
C ALA A 321 20.47 48.41 -0.99
N PRO A 322 20.74 48.65 -2.29
CA PRO A 322 20.09 49.69 -3.06
C PRO A 322 18.56 49.51 -3.10
N ALA A 323 17.81 50.63 -3.18
CA ALA A 323 16.35 50.61 -3.22
C ALA A 323 15.80 49.80 -4.39
N SER A 324 16.43 49.83 -5.55
CA SER A 324 16.06 49.02 -6.72
C SER A 324 16.20 47.52 -6.50
N PHE A 325 17.23 47.10 -5.77
CA PHE A 325 17.40 45.70 -5.39
C PHE A 325 16.28 45.26 -4.41
N MET A 326 15.99 46.08 -3.42
CA MET A 326 14.97 45.78 -2.41
C MET A 326 13.57 45.60 -3.03
N GLN A 327 13.21 46.41 -4.02
CA GLN A 327 11.94 46.28 -4.74
C GLN A 327 11.82 44.90 -5.42
N HIS A 328 12.84 44.49 -6.16
CA HIS A 328 12.85 43.18 -6.84
C HIS A 328 12.92 42.01 -5.84
N PHE A 329 13.68 42.19 -4.75
CA PHE A 329 13.84 41.16 -3.72
C PHE A 329 12.55 40.91 -2.92
N ILE A 330 11.78 41.95 -2.60
CA ILE A 330 10.47 41.81 -1.94
C ILE A 330 9.50 41.03 -2.84
N VAL A 331 9.47 41.38 -4.13
CA VAL A 331 8.60 40.64 -5.09
C VAL A 331 9.02 39.19 -5.21
N PHE A 332 10.34 38.90 -5.24
CA PHE A 332 10.86 37.54 -5.26
C PHE A 332 10.46 36.74 -4.01
N VAL A 333 10.63 37.29 -2.82
CA VAL A 333 10.25 36.63 -1.57
C VAL A 333 8.75 36.38 -1.52
N LEU A 334 7.93 37.35 -1.91
CA LEU A 334 6.49 37.19 -1.97
C LEU A 334 6.09 36.10 -2.98
N ALA A 335 6.70 36.05 -4.15
CA ALA A 335 6.46 35.03 -5.16
C ALA A 335 6.84 33.63 -4.66
N CYS A 336 7.97 33.49 -3.95
CA CYS A 336 8.38 32.24 -3.31
C CYS A 336 7.35 31.80 -2.26
N PHE A 337 6.88 32.71 -1.41
CA PHE A 337 5.90 32.40 -0.37
C PHE A 337 4.55 31.95 -0.95
N VAL A 338 4.04 32.68 -1.95
CA VAL A 338 2.81 32.31 -2.66
C VAL A 338 2.97 30.98 -3.38
N GLY A 339 4.09 30.78 -4.09
CA GLY A 339 4.41 29.55 -4.80
C GLY A 339 4.47 28.33 -3.87
N PHE A 340 5.08 28.47 -2.70
CA PHE A 340 5.13 27.44 -1.68
C PHE A 340 3.73 27.07 -1.19
N GLN A 341 2.89 28.06 -0.85
CA GLN A 341 1.52 27.84 -0.40
C GLN A 341 0.65 27.14 -1.45
N VAL A 342 0.83 27.53 -2.71
CA VAL A 342 0.09 26.90 -3.82
C VAL A 342 0.49 25.43 -3.98
N ILE A 343 1.80 25.13 -4.00
CA ILE A 343 2.29 23.76 -4.24
C ILE A 343 1.95 22.85 -3.06
N TRP A 344 2.01 23.33 -1.82
CA TRP A 344 1.72 22.52 -0.63
C TRP A 344 0.28 22.01 -0.59
N ASN A 345 -0.65 22.74 -1.18
CA ASN A 345 -2.07 22.38 -1.22
C ASN A 345 -2.47 21.60 -2.49
N VAL A 346 -1.53 21.27 -3.38
CA VAL A 346 -1.80 20.50 -4.59
C VAL A 346 -1.73 19.01 -4.30
N ASN A 347 -2.71 18.24 -4.78
CA ASN A 347 -2.74 16.78 -4.66
C ASN A 347 -1.46 16.17 -5.28
N HIS A 348 -0.87 15.17 -4.60
CA HIS A 348 0.36 14.49 -5.02
C HIS A 348 0.31 13.96 -6.45
N ALA A 349 -0.87 13.54 -6.94
CA ALA A 349 -1.07 13.08 -8.31
C ALA A 349 -0.79 14.17 -9.37
N LEU A 350 -0.91 15.45 -9.00
CA LEU A 350 -0.69 16.59 -9.88
C LEU A 350 0.72 17.19 -9.77
N HIS A 351 1.55 16.73 -8.82
CA HIS A 351 2.91 17.26 -8.65
C HIS A 351 3.77 17.03 -9.89
N THR A 352 3.66 15.87 -10.54
CA THR A 352 4.50 15.54 -11.70
C THR A 352 4.12 16.35 -12.95
N PRO A 353 2.84 16.55 -13.33
CA PRO A 353 2.47 17.51 -14.36
C PRO A 353 2.91 18.95 -14.04
N LEU A 354 2.84 19.37 -12.78
CA LEU A 354 3.26 20.70 -12.34
C LEU A 354 4.78 20.90 -12.52
N MET A 355 5.59 19.86 -12.23
CA MET A 355 7.05 19.90 -12.47
C MET A 355 7.38 20.16 -13.94
N ALA A 356 6.59 19.66 -14.88
CA ALA A 356 6.79 19.95 -16.31
C ALA A 356 6.51 21.41 -16.66
N VAL A 357 5.50 22.03 -16.03
CA VAL A 357 5.17 23.44 -16.23
C VAL A 357 6.26 24.35 -15.66
N THR A 358 6.88 24.00 -14.54
CA THR A 358 8.00 24.77 -13.96
C THR A 358 9.25 24.80 -14.85
N ASN A 359 9.38 23.88 -15.82
CA ASN A 359 10.45 23.92 -16.81
C ASN A 359 10.37 25.13 -17.75
N ALA A 360 9.19 25.72 -17.95
CA ALA A 360 9.02 26.97 -18.66
C ALA A 360 9.74 28.14 -17.95
N ILE A 361 9.76 28.15 -16.60
CA ILE A 361 10.48 29.13 -15.79
C ILE A 361 12.00 28.99 -16.02
N SER A 362 12.52 27.76 -16.11
CA SER A 362 13.92 27.51 -16.44
C SER A 362 14.30 28.06 -17.82
N GLY A 363 13.37 28.11 -18.77
CA GLY A 363 13.56 28.79 -20.07
C GLY A 363 13.80 30.28 -19.94
N ILE A 364 13.14 30.97 -19.00
CA ILE A 364 13.37 32.38 -18.71
C ILE A 364 14.78 32.58 -18.12
N ILE A 365 15.24 31.68 -17.27
CA ILE A 365 16.60 31.70 -16.69
C ILE A 365 17.66 31.59 -17.81
N VAL A 366 17.46 30.67 -18.78
CA VAL A 366 18.34 30.54 -19.94
C VAL A 366 18.43 31.85 -20.69
N LEU A 367 17.30 32.51 -20.98
CA LEU A 367 17.26 33.78 -21.67
C LEU A 367 18.04 34.86 -20.90
N GLY A 368 17.82 35.00 -19.60
CA GLY A 368 18.55 35.94 -18.75
C GLY A 368 20.05 35.67 -18.70
N ALA A 369 20.45 34.41 -18.63
CA ALA A 369 21.86 34.01 -18.61
C ALA A 369 22.55 34.25 -19.97
N VAL A 370 21.88 33.97 -21.09
CA VAL A 370 22.41 34.24 -22.45
C VAL A 370 22.69 35.74 -22.65
N LEU A 371 21.81 36.62 -22.15
CA LEU A 371 22.03 38.08 -22.20
C LEU A 371 23.29 38.52 -21.44
N GLN A 372 23.71 37.78 -20.41
CA GLN A 372 24.90 38.06 -19.61
C GLN A 372 26.20 37.55 -20.26
N ILE A 373 26.15 36.64 -21.23
CA ILE A 373 27.31 36.11 -21.95
C ILE A 373 28.01 37.23 -22.73
N GLY A 374 27.30 38.29 -23.14
CA GLY A 374 27.87 39.48 -23.80
C GLY A 374 28.57 40.47 -22.85
N SER A 375 28.68 40.17 -21.55
CA SER A 375 29.34 41.04 -20.56
C SER A 375 30.86 41.14 -20.80
N GLY A 376 31.43 42.33 -20.62
CA GLY A 376 32.88 42.51 -20.65
C GLY A 376 33.65 41.90 -19.46
N ASN A 377 32.95 41.35 -18.47
CA ASN A 377 33.53 40.73 -17.29
C ASN A 377 33.55 39.19 -17.45
N TRP A 378 34.73 38.59 -17.53
CA TRP A 378 34.94 37.18 -17.75
C TRP A 378 34.24 36.28 -16.69
N LEU A 379 34.22 36.74 -15.43
CA LEU A 379 33.59 36.01 -14.33
C LEU A 379 32.06 35.93 -14.53
N VAL A 380 31.43 37.01 -15.00
CA VAL A 380 30.02 37.05 -15.37
C VAL A 380 29.71 36.09 -16.52
N VAL A 381 30.58 36.05 -17.52
CA VAL A 381 30.46 35.16 -18.69
C VAL A 381 30.53 33.69 -18.26
N VAL A 382 31.47 33.31 -17.39
CA VAL A 382 31.60 31.95 -16.89
C VAL A 382 30.38 31.54 -16.07
N LEU A 383 29.91 32.39 -15.14
CA LEU A 383 28.70 32.12 -14.34
C LEU A 383 27.46 32.02 -15.23
N ALA A 384 27.32 32.86 -16.23
CA ALA A 384 26.23 32.80 -17.19
C ALA A 384 26.24 31.49 -18.00
N ALA A 385 27.43 31.07 -18.48
CA ALA A 385 27.57 29.80 -19.20
C ALA A 385 27.18 28.58 -18.34
N ILE A 386 27.59 28.56 -17.07
CA ILE A 386 27.21 27.51 -16.10
C ILE A 386 25.69 27.55 -15.88
N SER A 387 25.10 28.72 -15.74
CA SER A 387 23.65 28.89 -15.54
C SER A 387 22.85 28.39 -16.75
N VAL A 388 23.30 28.66 -17.97
CA VAL A 388 22.70 28.13 -19.21
C VAL A 388 22.77 26.62 -19.23
N LEU A 389 23.92 26.03 -18.88
CA LEU A 389 24.09 24.56 -18.84
C LEU A 389 23.13 23.91 -17.86
N ILE A 390 23.09 24.38 -16.60
CA ILE A 390 22.25 23.83 -15.55
C ILE A 390 20.75 23.96 -15.90
N ALA A 391 20.33 25.14 -16.37
CA ALA A 391 18.96 25.38 -16.76
C ALA A 391 18.53 24.51 -17.96
N THR A 392 19.41 24.31 -18.94
CA THR A 392 19.17 23.45 -20.10
C THR A 392 19.02 21.99 -19.68
N ILE A 393 19.87 21.49 -18.76
CA ILE A 393 19.74 20.12 -18.19
C ILE A 393 18.38 19.96 -17.52
N ASN A 394 17.95 20.96 -16.74
CA ASN A 394 16.65 20.91 -16.06
C ASN A 394 15.47 20.89 -17.06
N ILE A 395 15.50 21.72 -18.09
CA ILE A 395 14.48 21.79 -19.14
C ILE A 395 14.38 20.43 -19.86
N VAL A 396 15.48 19.93 -20.39
CA VAL A 396 15.54 18.70 -21.18
C VAL A 396 15.17 17.50 -20.31
N GLY A 397 15.71 17.42 -19.08
CA GLY A 397 15.41 16.37 -18.13
C GLY A 397 13.93 16.34 -17.75
N GLY A 398 13.34 17.49 -17.45
CA GLY A 398 11.92 17.60 -17.12
C GLY A 398 11.00 17.15 -18.26
N PHE A 399 11.27 17.58 -19.49
CA PHE A 399 10.49 17.14 -20.66
C PHE A 399 10.65 15.64 -20.94
N LEU A 400 11.85 15.08 -20.78
CA LEU A 400 12.08 13.64 -20.97
C LEU A 400 11.32 12.80 -19.93
N VAL A 401 11.33 13.21 -18.66
CA VAL A 401 10.56 12.54 -17.59
C VAL A 401 9.07 12.61 -17.89
N THR A 402 8.55 13.79 -18.25
CA THR A 402 7.14 13.97 -18.59
C THR A 402 6.73 13.11 -19.79
N ARG A 403 7.54 13.08 -20.84
CA ARG A 403 7.31 12.25 -22.04
C ARG A 403 7.27 10.76 -21.68
N ARG A 404 8.21 10.30 -20.83
CA ARG A 404 8.25 8.91 -20.37
C ARG A 404 7.02 8.55 -19.55
N MET A 405 6.55 9.45 -18.67
CA MET A 405 5.33 9.27 -17.90
C MET A 405 4.08 9.22 -18.78
N LEU A 406 3.94 10.15 -19.73
CA LEU A 406 2.82 10.16 -20.67
C LEU A 406 2.80 8.89 -21.54
N ALA A 407 3.96 8.36 -21.90
CA ALA A 407 4.07 7.11 -22.63
C ALA A 407 3.57 5.90 -21.82
N MET A 408 3.65 5.91 -20.49
CA MET A 408 3.10 4.86 -19.64
C MET A 408 1.56 4.85 -19.59
N PHE A 409 0.91 5.95 -19.94
CA PHE A 409 -0.56 6.07 -20.01
C PHE A 409 -1.11 5.88 -21.42
N GLN A 410 -0.26 5.81 -22.44
CA GLN A 410 -0.68 5.48 -23.80
C GLN A 410 -0.78 3.96 -23.92
N LYS A 411 -1.99 3.48 -24.23
CA LYS A 411 -2.19 2.08 -24.62
C LYS A 411 -1.43 1.81 -25.92
N SER A 412 -0.47 0.89 -25.87
CA SER A 412 0.13 0.28 -27.07
C SER A 412 -0.89 -0.61 -27.76
#